data_7b85a3efe321c2b8a1c83eb5da2a354a
#
_entry.id   7b85a3efe321c2b8a1c83eb5da2a354a
#
_cell.length_a   1.000
_cell.length_b   1.000
_cell.length_c   1.000
_cell.angle_alpha   90.00
_cell.angle_beta   90.00
_cell.angle_gamma   90.00
#
_symmetry.space_group_name_H-M   'P 1'
#
loop_
_entity.id
_entity.type
_entity.pdbx_description
1 polymer ?
#
loop_
_entity_poly.entity_id
_entity_poly.type
_entity_poly.pdbx_seq_one_letter_code
_entity_poly.pdbx_strand_id
1 'polypeptide(L)'
;MAECSACGSYTKYNGGLCSKCFTGQLDGKSEVSVPSANNSGLSERDRNFRYGMIKGRIAETLIQELFLSLGYNVFRYGMENTIPGIMELLKGVRSDVAEDIKRMPDFVIQNPNTKDVHFIEVKFRANGCFSQKDLAKNYPYTNAYIVLVSKKHIKCITVEELLEGKEIHEKSNNYLGSRKEFDVDKEIIIEFCKFAIQFFESV
;
A
#
# COMPACT_ATOMS: atom_id res chain seq x y z
N MET A 1 -18.35 -19.20 -19.32
CA MET A 1 -18.61 -20.44 -18.54
C MET A 1 -18.76 -19.98 -17.11
N ALA A 2 -19.82 -20.35 -16.42
CA ALA A 2 -20.09 -19.96 -15.05
C ALA A 2 -19.79 -21.12 -14.08
N GLU A 3 -19.58 -20.81 -12.82
CA GLU A 3 -19.39 -21.84 -11.78
C GLU A 3 -20.72 -22.19 -11.11
N CYS A 4 -20.86 -23.45 -10.76
CA CYS A 4 -22.03 -23.94 -10.02
C CYS A 4 -22.07 -23.32 -8.63
N SER A 5 -23.20 -22.70 -8.27
CA SER A 5 -23.37 -22.02 -6.99
C SER A 5 -23.34 -22.97 -5.77
N ALA A 6 -23.49 -24.26 -5.98
CA ALA A 6 -23.48 -25.24 -4.89
C ALA A 6 -22.15 -25.99 -4.71
N CYS A 7 -21.39 -26.28 -5.76
CA CYS A 7 -20.17 -27.09 -5.67
C CYS A 7 -18.93 -26.50 -6.37
N GLY A 8 -19.02 -25.31 -6.95
CA GLY A 8 -17.91 -24.62 -7.65
C GLY A 8 -17.49 -25.24 -8.99
N SER A 9 -18.10 -26.34 -9.43
CA SER A 9 -17.75 -26.96 -10.70
C SER A 9 -18.24 -26.13 -11.88
N TYR A 10 -17.49 -26.11 -12.98
CA TYR A 10 -17.91 -25.40 -14.19
C TYR A 10 -19.25 -25.93 -14.75
N THR A 11 -20.16 -25.02 -15.06
CA THR A 11 -21.48 -25.30 -15.64
C THR A 11 -21.66 -24.53 -16.95
N LYS A 12 -22.45 -25.10 -17.87
CA LYS A 12 -22.86 -24.44 -19.10
C LYS A 12 -23.98 -23.41 -18.90
N TYR A 13 -24.55 -23.36 -17.70
CA TYR A 13 -25.70 -22.50 -17.38
C TYR A 13 -25.23 -21.29 -16.56
N ASN A 14 -25.54 -20.10 -17.05
CA ASN A 14 -25.21 -18.85 -16.33
C ASN A 14 -25.98 -18.78 -15.01
N GLY A 15 -25.25 -18.80 -13.88
CA GLY A 15 -25.81 -18.58 -12.54
C GLY A 15 -26.63 -19.73 -11.97
N GLY A 16 -26.51 -20.94 -12.51
CA GLY A 16 -27.26 -22.11 -12.09
C GLY A 16 -26.43 -23.20 -11.42
N LEU A 17 -27.13 -24.25 -11.02
CA LEU A 17 -26.52 -25.49 -10.52
C LEU A 17 -25.97 -26.32 -11.68
N CYS A 18 -24.85 -27.03 -11.48
CA CYS A 18 -24.40 -28.02 -12.43
C CYS A 18 -25.40 -29.22 -12.49
N SER A 19 -25.34 -30.01 -13.55
CA SER A 19 -26.24 -31.14 -13.77
C SER A 19 -26.33 -32.06 -12.54
N LYS A 20 -25.21 -32.35 -11.87
CA LYS A 20 -25.16 -33.18 -10.65
C LYS A 20 -25.88 -32.57 -9.48
N CYS A 21 -25.70 -31.27 -9.24
CA CYS A 21 -26.37 -30.58 -8.14
C CYS A 21 -27.86 -30.32 -8.44
N PHE A 22 -28.23 -30.18 -9.71
CA PHE A 22 -29.61 -29.95 -10.12
C PHE A 22 -30.45 -31.25 -10.02
N THR A 23 -29.91 -32.39 -10.37
CA THR A 23 -30.64 -33.67 -10.32
C THR A 23 -30.74 -34.28 -8.94
N GLY A 24 -30.11 -33.69 -7.93
CA GLY A 24 -30.13 -34.24 -6.56
C GLY A 24 -29.49 -35.63 -6.40
N GLN A 25 -28.77 -36.11 -7.42
CA GLN A 25 -28.05 -37.39 -7.37
C GLN A 25 -26.73 -37.23 -6.61
N LEU A 26 -26.84 -36.98 -5.33
CA LEU A 26 -25.85 -37.37 -4.34
C LEU A 26 -26.35 -38.73 -3.76
N ASP A 27 -26.20 -39.78 -4.56
CA ASP A 27 -26.39 -41.15 -4.08
C ASP A 27 -25.37 -41.42 -2.98
N GLY A 28 -25.91 -41.94 -1.91
CA GLY A 28 -25.41 -42.22 -0.63
C GLY A 28 -23.97 -42.69 -0.47
N LYS A 29 -23.45 -42.33 0.68
CA LYS A 29 -22.29 -42.87 1.38
C LYS A 29 -20.90 -42.54 0.78
N SER A 30 -20.48 -41.35 0.95
CA SER A 30 -19.23 -41.08 1.60
C SER A 30 -19.53 -40.09 2.74
N GLU A 31 -19.17 -40.43 3.95
CA GLU A 31 -19.08 -39.48 5.03
C GLU A 31 -18.20 -38.35 4.51
N VAL A 32 -18.85 -37.28 4.03
CA VAL A 32 -18.20 -36.00 3.87
C VAL A 32 -17.84 -35.67 5.29
N SER A 33 -16.58 -35.89 5.65
CA SER A 33 -16.01 -35.25 6.80
C SER A 33 -16.23 -33.76 6.53
N VAL A 34 -17.29 -33.22 7.13
CA VAL A 34 -17.51 -31.80 7.26
C VAL A 34 -16.18 -31.31 7.80
N PRO A 35 -15.41 -30.47 7.08
CA PRO A 35 -14.24 -29.89 7.70
C PRO A 35 -14.80 -29.21 8.93
N SER A 36 -14.37 -29.69 10.09
CA SER A 36 -14.80 -29.16 11.37
C SER A 36 -14.66 -27.65 11.25
N ALA A 37 -15.79 -26.96 11.40
CA ALA A 37 -15.87 -25.51 11.42
C ALA A 37 -15.18 -25.00 12.70
N ASN A 38 -13.86 -25.19 12.75
CA ASN A 38 -12.99 -24.75 13.82
C ASN A 38 -11.75 -24.13 13.19
N ASN A 39 -11.91 -22.94 12.74
CA ASN A 39 -11.02 -21.79 12.78
C ASN A 39 -11.57 -20.72 11.83
N SER A 40 -12.64 -20.07 12.23
CA SER A 40 -13.22 -18.90 11.54
C SER A 40 -12.39 -17.64 11.73
N GLY A 41 -11.09 -17.76 12.05
CA GLY A 41 -10.16 -16.68 12.23
C GLY A 41 -9.08 -16.66 11.16
N LEU A 42 -8.61 -15.47 10.80
CA LEU A 42 -7.42 -15.29 9.97
C LEU A 42 -6.22 -15.98 10.64
N SER A 43 -5.36 -16.63 9.86
CA SER A 43 -4.07 -17.09 10.36
C SER A 43 -3.27 -15.93 10.93
N GLU A 44 -2.34 -16.17 11.85
CA GLU A 44 -1.48 -15.14 12.41
C GLU A 44 -0.69 -14.41 11.30
N ARG A 45 -0.22 -15.14 10.30
CA ARG A 45 0.46 -14.58 9.14
C ARG A 45 -0.45 -13.63 8.33
N ASP A 46 -1.69 -14.06 8.06
CA ASP A 46 -2.66 -13.24 7.31
C ASP A 46 -3.06 -12.00 8.11
N ARG A 47 -3.22 -12.16 9.41
CA ARG A 47 -3.51 -11.05 10.33
C ARG A 47 -2.40 -10.02 10.31
N ASN A 48 -1.14 -10.43 10.45
CA ASN A 48 0.02 -9.55 10.43
C ASN A 48 0.18 -8.86 9.07
N PHE A 49 -0.06 -9.59 7.97
CA PHE A 49 -0.03 -9.02 6.62
C PHE A 49 -1.11 -7.94 6.46
N ARG A 50 -2.37 -8.25 6.78
CA ARG A 50 -3.49 -7.30 6.67
C ARG A 50 -3.27 -6.07 7.56
N TYR A 51 -2.74 -6.29 8.74
CA TYR A 51 -2.43 -5.22 9.67
C TYR A 51 -1.35 -4.30 9.13
N GLY A 52 -0.30 -4.85 8.52
CA GLY A 52 0.72 -4.06 7.80
C GLY A 52 0.12 -3.23 6.67
N MET A 53 -0.76 -3.82 5.86
CA MET A 53 -1.46 -3.13 4.77
C MET A 53 -2.33 -1.97 5.29
N ILE A 54 -3.05 -2.17 6.39
CA ILE A 54 -3.88 -1.12 7.00
C ILE A 54 -3.00 0.04 7.47
N LYS A 55 -1.87 -0.24 8.14
CA LYS A 55 -0.92 0.80 8.57
C LYS A 55 -0.36 1.59 7.38
N GLY A 56 -0.03 0.92 6.29
CA GLY A 56 0.42 1.56 5.05
C GLY A 56 -0.62 2.55 4.53
N ARG A 57 -1.87 2.11 4.38
CA ARG A 57 -2.97 2.96 3.90
C ARG A 57 -3.26 4.15 4.83
N ILE A 58 -3.16 3.97 6.14
CA ILE A 58 -3.29 5.07 7.09
C ILE A 58 -2.16 6.09 6.87
N ALA A 59 -0.93 5.63 6.69
CA ALA A 59 0.20 6.50 6.42
C ALA A 59 0.05 7.26 5.10
N GLU A 60 -0.38 6.59 4.02
CA GLU A 60 -0.68 7.24 2.74
C GLU A 60 -1.75 8.31 2.89
N THR A 61 -2.87 7.99 3.56
CA THR A 61 -3.95 8.97 3.81
C THR A 61 -3.43 10.15 4.63
N LEU A 62 -2.65 9.91 5.67
CA LEU A 62 -2.07 10.95 6.50
C LEU A 62 -1.19 11.90 5.68
N ILE A 63 -0.35 11.39 4.77
CA ILE A 63 0.53 12.21 3.93
C ILE A 63 -0.27 12.93 2.85
N GLN A 64 -1.30 12.30 2.27
CA GLN A 64 -2.20 12.96 1.34
C GLN A 64 -2.84 14.19 1.98
N GLU A 65 -3.43 14.05 3.15
CA GLU A 65 -4.09 15.14 3.88
C GLU A 65 -3.10 16.21 4.34
N LEU A 66 -1.87 15.81 4.71
CA LEU A 66 -0.80 16.74 5.03
C LEU A 66 -0.48 17.67 3.85
N PHE A 67 -0.22 17.12 2.66
CA PHE A 67 0.10 17.95 1.50
C PHE A 67 -1.09 18.79 1.01
N LEU A 68 -2.33 18.28 1.13
CA LEU A 68 -3.53 19.07 0.89
C LEU A 68 -3.64 20.25 1.87
N SER A 69 -3.36 20.03 3.15
CA SER A 69 -3.36 21.07 4.18
C SER A 69 -2.26 22.12 4.00
N LEU A 70 -1.15 21.72 3.37
CA LEU A 70 -0.07 22.62 2.95
C LEU A 70 -0.37 23.37 1.63
N GLY A 71 -1.56 23.16 1.05
CA GLY A 71 -2.01 23.83 -0.17
C GLY A 71 -1.50 23.23 -1.48
N TYR A 72 -0.90 22.03 -1.45
CA TYR A 72 -0.49 21.33 -2.68
C TYR A 72 -1.68 20.69 -3.39
N ASN A 73 -1.60 20.61 -4.71
CA ASN A 73 -2.43 19.70 -5.48
C ASN A 73 -1.86 18.29 -5.34
N VAL A 74 -2.69 17.31 -4.95
CA VAL A 74 -2.26 15.93 -4.70
C VAL A 74 -3.02 15.00 -5.61
N PHE A 75 -2.30 14.19 -6.38
CA PHE A 75 -2.87 13.20 -7.29
C PHE A 75 -2.39 11.82 -6.90
N ARG A 76 -3.31 10.87 -6.73
CA ARG A 76 -2.97 9.45 -6.57
C ARG A 76 -2.41 8.93 -7.88
N TYR A 77 -1.21 8.40 -7.85
CA TYR A 77 -0.49 7.96 -9.03
C TYR A 77 -0.31 6.44 -9.10
N GLY A 78 -0.11 5.79 -7.98
CA GLY A 78 -0.01 4.33 -7.89
C GLY A 78 -1.21 3.64 -8.55
N MET A 79 -0.96 2.77 -9.54
CA MET A 79 -2.00 2.11 -10.33
C MET A 79 -2.94 1.24 -9.49
N GLU A 80 -2.46 0.70 -8.37
CA GLU A 80 -3.27 -0.08 -7.43
C GLU A 80 -4.43 0.72 -6.83
N ASN A 81 -4.24 2.04 -6.71
CA ASN A 81 -5.26 2.95 -6.20
C ASN A 81 -6.18 3.51 -7.31
N THR A 82 -5.73 3.46 -8.56
CA THR A 82 -6.39 4.13 -9.70
C THR A 82 -7.18 3.14 -10.56
N ILE A 83 -6.67 1.92 -10.73
CA ILE A 83 -7.30 0.89 -11.57
C ILE A 83 -7.52 -0.37 -10.73
N PRO A 84 -8.76 -0.59 -10.24
CA PRO A 84 -9.08 -1.80 -9.49
C PRO A 84 -8.74 -3.07 -10.28
N GLY A 85 -8.06 -4.02 -9.64
CA GLY A 85 -7.70 -5.29 -10.26
C GLY A 85 -6.42 -5.30 -11.09
N ILE A 86 -5.76 -4.14 -11.32
CA ILE A 86 -4.49 -4.10 -12.09
C ILE A 86 -3.42 -4.99 -11.45
N MET A 87 -3.33 -5.02 -10.13
CA MET A 87 -2.37 -5.85 -9.41
C MET A 87 -2.63 -7.35 -9.59
N GLU A 88 -3.90 -7.75 -9.69
CA GLU A 88 -4.26 -9.15 -9.99
C GLU A 88 -3.93 -9.50 -11.44
N LEU A 89 -4.19 -8.57 -12.38
CA LEU A 89 -3.81 -8.74 -13.79
C LEU A 89 -2.29 -8.90 -13.95
N LEU A 90 -1.50 -8.14 -13.18
CA LEU A 90 -0.04 -8.18 -13.23
C LEU A 90 0.58 -9.29 -12.38
N LYS A 91 -0.23 -10.08 -11.68
CA LYS A 91 0.25 -11.17 -10.85
C LYS A 91 0.94 -12.24 -11.71
N GLY A 92 2.20 -12.52 -11.39
CA GLY A 92 3.04 -13.47 -12.15
C GLY A 92 3.60 -12.92 -13.46
N VAL A 93 3.24 -11.72 -13.89
CA VAL A 93 3.85 -11.08 -15.07
C VAL A 93 5.24 -10.56 -14.70
N ARG A 94 6.24 -10.95 -15.50
CA ARG A 94 7.66 -10.59 -15.35
C ARG A 94 8.15 -9.81 -16.55
N SER A 95 7.61 -8.62 -16.77
CA SER A 95 8.11 -7.68 -17.77
C SER A 95 8.55 -6.38 -17.09
N ASP A 96 9.48 -5.65 -17.72
CA ASP A 96 9.95 -4.38 -17.19
C ASP A 96 8.78 -3.40 -16.98
N VAL A 97 7.85 -3.34 -17.95
CA VAL A 97 6.65 -2.51 -17.86
C VAL A 97 5.77 -2.90 -16.66
N ALA A 98 5.57 -4.21 -16.41
CA ALA A 98 4.79 -4.67 -15.26
C ALA A 98 5.46 -4.31 -13.93
N GLU A 99 6.79 -4.40 -13.87
CA GLU A 99 7.55 -4.01 -12.70
C GLU A 99 7.52 -2.49 -12.47
N ASP A 100 7.60 -1.68 -13.52
CA ASP A 100 7.48 -0.23 -13.44
C ASP A 100 6.10 0.18 -12.93
N ILE A 101 5.03 -0.45 -13.43
CA ILE A 101 3.66 -0.22 -12.95
C ILE A 101 3.53 -0.56 -11.46
N LYS A 102 4.07 -1.70 -11.02
CA LYS A 102 4.03 -2.13 -9.61
C LYS A 102 4.83 -1.24 -8.67
N ARG A 103 5.75 -0.44 -9.21
CA ARG A 103 6.66 0.43 -8.45
C ARG A 103 6.34 1.90 -8.59
N MET A 104 5.20 2.25 -9.22
CA MET A 104 4.77 3.64 -9.30
C MET A 104 4.66 4.26 -7.92
N PRO A 105 5.17 5.48 -7.71
CA PRO A 105 4.98 6.21 -6.46
C PRO A 105 3.51 6.38 -6.10
N ASP A 106 3.21 6.50 -4.81
CA ASP A 106 1.83 6.62 -4.33
C ASP A 106 1.14 7.88 -4.83
N PHE A 107 1.89 9.00 -4.90
CA PHE A 107 1.36 10.31 -5.26
C PHE A 107 2.27 11.07 -6.21
N VAL A 108 1.62 11.93 -7.00
CA VAL A 108 2.22 13.11 -7.62
C VAL A 108 1.67 14.33 -6.89
N ILE A 109 2.55 15.21 -6.40
CA ILE A 109 2.15 16.49 -5.80
C ILE A 109 2.64 17.65 -6.66
N GLN A 110 1.88 18.74 -6.68
CA GLN A 110 2.26 19.96 -7.38
C GLN A 110 2.09 21.16 -6.45
N ASN A 111 3.12 21.97 -6.32
CA ASN A 111 3.00 23.27 -5.70
C ASN A 111 2.22 24.22 -6.65
N PRO A 112 1.04 24.74 -6.26
CA PRO A 112 0.24 25.58 -7.14
C PRO A 112 0.91 26.93 -7.48
N ASN A 113 1.85 27.42 -6.65
CA ASN A 113 2.53 28.69 -6.82
C ASN A 113 3.74 28.56 -7.76
N THR A 114 4.67 27.64 -7.44
CA THR A 114 5.91 27.44 -8.23
C THR A 114 5.70 26.55 -9.44
N LYS A 115 4.63 25.75 -9.48
CA LYS A 115 4.34 24.70 -10.46
C LYS A 115 5.30 23.50 -10.41
N ASP A 116 6.15 23.45 -9.40
CA ASP A 116 7.02 22.29 -9.19
C ASP A 116 6.20 21.03 -8.93
N VAL A 117 6.62 19.92 -9.53
CA VAL A 117 5.95 18.62 -9.45
C VAL A 117 6.91 17.58 -8.87
N HIS A 118 6.45 16.82 -7.89
CA HIS A 118 7.26 15.82 -7.20
C HIS A 118 6.55 14.47 -7.11
N PHE A 119 7.30 13.39 -7.26
CA PHE A 119 6.86 12.04 -6.92
C PHE A 119 7.04 11.78 -5.44
N ILE A 120 6.00 11.27 -4.79
CA ILE A 120 5.99 10.92 -3.37
C ILE A 120 5.67 9.44 -3.21
N GLU A 121 6.56 8.73 -2.57
CA GLU A 121 6.37 7.34 -2.11
C GLU A 121 6.27 7.35 -0.58
N VAL A 122 5.20 6.79 -0.03
CA VAL A 122 4.96 6.77 1.42
C VAL A 122 5.35 5.41 2.00
N LYS A 123 6.08 5.43 3.08
CA LYS A 123 6.42 4.21 3.83
C LYS A 123 6.10 4.38 5.30
N PHE A 124 5.47 3.37 5.88
CA PHE A 124 5.35 3.26 7.33
C PHE A 124 6.43 2.34 7.90
N ARG A 125 7.17 2.83 8.89
CA ARG A 125 8.13 2.03 9.66
C ARG A 125 8.06 2.41 11.13
N ALA A 126 7.62 1.48 11.98
CA ALA A 126 7.49 1.72 13.42
C ALA A 126 8.82 2.09 14.09
N ASN A 127 9.94 1.53 13.59
CA ASN A 127 11.29 1.82 14.06
C ASN A 127 11.87 3.14 13.53
N GLY A 128 11.18 3.81 12.60
CA GLY A 128 11.65 5.07 12.02
C GLY A 128 12.94 4.97 11.19
N CYS A 129 13.28 3.76 10.70
CA CYS A 129 14.48 3.53 9.91
C CYS A 129 14.12 3.14 8.46
N PHE A 130 14.89 3.68 7.50
CA PHE A 130 14.76 3.34 6.09
C PHE A 130 16.11 3.54 5.39
N SER A 131 16.52 2.55 4.62
CA SER A 131 17.81 2.52 3.93
C SER A 131 17.63 2.01 2.50
N GLN A 132 18.70 2.04 1.70
CA GLN A 132 18.70 1.49 0.34
C GLN A 132 18.24 0.03 0.27
N LYS A 133 18.46 -0.77 1.33
CA LYS A 133 18.02 -2.19 1.40
C LYS A 133 16.52 -2.36 1.46
N ASP A 134 15.80 -1.32 1.92
CA ASP A 134 14.35 -1.31 2.01
C ASP A 134 13.69 -0.87 0.70
N LEU A 135 14.47 -0.30 -0.22
CA LEU A 135 14.00 0.11 -1.54
C LEU A 135 13.88 -1.12 -2.45
N ALA A 136 12.87 -1.15 -3.32
CA ALA A 136 12.75 -2.19 -4.32
C ALA A 136 13.99 -2.21 -5.23
N LYS A 137 14.49 -3.42 -5.54
CA LYS A 137 15.64 -3.57 -6.45
C LYS A 137 15.32 -2.95 -7.80
N ASN A 138 16.22 -2.13 -8.33
CA ASN A 138 16.04 -1.39 -9.59
C ASN A 138 14.78 -0.50 -9.57
N TYR A 139 14.60 0.26 -8.51
CA TYR A 139 13.48 1.22 -8.41
C TYR A 139 13.64 2.30 -9.50
N PRO A 140 12.65 2.48 -10.39
CA PRO A 140 12.83 3.31 -11.59
C PRO A 140 12.73 4.81 -11.34
N TYR A 141 12.07 5.23 -10.24
CA TYR A 141 11.79 6.64 -9.93
C TYR A 141 12.90 7.23 -9.02
N THR A 142 14.09 7.44 -9.59
CA THR A 142 15.26 7.94 -8.83
C THR A 142 15.06 9.32 -8.25
N ASN A 143 14.20 10.13 -8.86
CA ASN A 143 13.83 11.48 -8.42
C ASN A 143 12.64 11.52 -7.45
N ALA A 144 12.15 10.35 -6.99
CA ALA A 144 11.06 10.31 -6.02
C ALA A 144 11.55 10.62 -4.60
N TYR A 145 10.66 11.22 -3.82
CA TYR A 145 10.82 11.44 -2.40
C TYR A 145 10.17 10.32 -1.62
N ILE A 146 10.93 9.64 -0.77
CA ILE A 146 10.40 8.67 0.19
C ILE A 146 10.00 9.44 1.45
N VAL A 147 8.70 9.47 1.74
CA VAL A 147 8.17 10.06 2.96
C VAL A 147 7.92 8.94 3.96
N LEU A 148 8.75 8.90 4.99
CA LEU A 148 8.71 7.89 6.04
C LEU A 148 7.85 8.37 7.20
N VAL A 149 6.73 7.69 7.43
CA VAL A 149 5.89 7.88 8.61
C VAL A 149 6.30 6.86 9.68
N SER A 150 6.57 7.34 10.87
CA SER A 150 6.88 6.52 12.04
C SER A 150 5.92 6.81 13.18
N LYS A 151 6.08 6.12 14.30
CA LYS A 151 5.30 6.40 15.53
C LYS A 151 5.56 7.78 16.13
N LYS A 152 6.59 8.51 15.70
CA LYS A 152 6.99 9.78 16.31
C LYS A 152 7.17 10.92 15.32
N HIS A 153 7.62 10.63 14.10
CA HIS A 153 8.09 11.64 13.16
C HIS A 153 7.68 11.31 11.72
N ILE A 154 7.56 12.37 10.92
CA ILE A 154 7.47 12.30 9.46
C ILE A 154 8.83 12.78 8.92
N LYS A 155 9.56 11.87 8.29
CA LYS A 155 10.88 12.12 7.70
C LYS A 155 10.83 11.95 6.19
N CYS A 156 11.82 12.54 5.49
CA CYS A 156 11.86 12.51 4.04
C CYS A 156 13.30 12.35 3.55
N ILE A 157 13.48 11.49 2.55
CA ILE A 157 14.75 11.28 1.86
C ILE A 157 14.45 11.08 0.37
N THR A 158 15.35 11.50 -0.53
CA THR A 158 15.20 11.16 -1.95
C THR A 158 15.74 9.76 -2.24
N VAL A 159 15.24 9.15 -3.31
CA VAL A 159 15.79 7.87 -3.79
C VAL A 159 17.26 8.03 -4.17
N GLU A 160 17.64 9.16 -4.77
CA GLU A 160 19.03 9.48 -5.11
C GLU A 160 19.94 9.49 -3.86
N GLU A 161 19.51 10.16 -2.79
CA GLU A 161 20.23 10.17 -1.51
C GLU A 161 20.39 8.76 -0.91
N LEU A 162 19.37 7.90 -1.06
CA LEU A 162 19.47 6.49 -0.65
C LEU A 162 20.51 5.71 -1.48
N LEU A 163 20.55 5.97 -2.79
CA LEU A 163 21.53 5.33 -3.68
C LEU A 163 22.96 5.82 -3.41
N GLU A 164 23.13 7.05 -2.91
CA GLU A 164 24.40 7.57 -2.40
C GLU A 164 24.81 6.98 -1.03
N GLY A 165 23.96 6.14 -0.44
CA GLY A 165 24.24 5.49 0.86
C GLY A 165 23.78 6.29 2.07
N LYS A 166 23.02 7.39 1.89
CA LYS A 166 22.34 8.07 3.00
C LYS A 166 21.15 7.23 3.46
N GLU A 167 20.77 7.35 4.71
CA GLU A 167 19.66 6.61 5.30
C GLU A 167 18.88 7.45 6.33
N ILE A 168 17.64 7.03 6.58
CA ILE A 168 16.86 7.53 7.70
C ILE A 168 17.05 6.59 8.88
N HIS A 169 17.40 7.12 10.04
CA HIS A 169 17.41 6.41 11.31
C HIS A 169 16.80 7.29 12.41
N GLU A 170 16.56 6.74 13.59
CA GLU A 170 15.82 7.43 14.65
C GLU A 170 16.40 8.83 14.96
N LYS A 171 17.73 8.97 14.97
CA LYS A 171 18.43 10.22 15.30
C LYS A 171 18.77 11.09 14.08
N SER A 172 18.44 10.68 12.85
CA SER A 172 18.74 11.47 11.66
C SER A 172 17.83 12.68 11.54
N ASN A 173 18.36 13.77 10.99
CA ASN A 173 17.66 15.05 10.84
C ASN A 173 16.90 15.19 9.51
N ASN A 174 16.50 14.08 8.90
CA ASN A 174 15.76 14.03 7.65
C ASN A 174 14.28 14.42 7.82
N TYR A 175 13.95 15.42 8.60
CA TYR A 175 12.57 15.86 8.81
C TYR A 175 11.98 16.45 7.52
N LEU A 176 10.72 16.12 7.20
CA LEU A 176 10.02 16.67 6.05
C LEU A 176 10.02 18.20 6.06
N GLY A 177 9.78 18.81 7.22
CA GLY A 177 9.80 20.28 7.39
C GLY A 177 11.17 20.94 7.23
N SER A 178 12.24 20.18 7.00
CA SER A 178 13.58 20.70 6.75
C SER A 178 13.97 20.65 5.26
N ARG A 179 13.10 20.07 4.41
CA ARG A 179 13.31 20.01 2.97
C ARG A 179 13.00 21.34 2.33
N LYS A 180 14.00 21.91 1.65
CA LYS A 180 13.89 23.22 0.98
C LYS A 180 13.09 23.15 -0.32
N GLU A 181 12.97 21.95 -0.88
CA GLU A 181 12.23 21.66 -2.11
C GLU A 181 10.72 21.81 -1.92
N PHE A 182 10.27 21.73 -0.66
CA PHE A 182 8.87 21.92 -0.30
C PHE A 182 8.70 23.26 0.43
N ASP A 183 7.73 24.05 -0.01
CA ASP A 183 7.23 25.19 0.74
C ASP A 183 6.24 24.67 1.78
N VAL A 184 6.73 24.43 2.99
CA VAL A 184 5.96 23.72 4.02
C VAL A 184 5.87 24.54 5.31
N ASP A 185 4.66 24.63 5.84
CA ASP A 185 4.41 25.13 7.19
C ASP A 185 4.78 24.04 8.22
N LYS A 186 5.75 24.38 9.08
CA LYS A 186 6.24 23.44 10.11
C LYS A 186 5.19 23.14 11.17
N GLU A 187 4.30 24.07 11.46
CA GLU A 187 3.25 23.89 12.48
C GLU A 187 2.24 22.85 12.01
N ILE A 188 1.86 22.91 10.74
CA ILE A 188 0.99 21.89 10.11
C ILE A 188 1.67 20.51 10.18
N ILE A 189 2.97 20.42 9.84
CA ILE A 189 3.68 19.13 9.92
C ILE A 189 3.71 18.59 11.35
N ILE A 190 3.91 19.44 12.35
CA ILE A 190 3.91 19.05 13.77
C ILE A 190 2.53 18.50 14.17
N GLU A 191 1.44 19.11 13.70
CA GLU A 191 0.08 18.58 13.94
C GLU A 191 -0.10 17.19 13.32
N PHE A 192 0.34 17.00 12.10
CA PHE A 192 0.28 15.69 11.45
C PHE A 192 1.20 14.65 12.11
N CYS A 193 2.32 15.05 12.71
CA CYS A 193 3.10 14.17 13.59
C CYS A 193 2.29 13.75 14.83
N LYS A 194 1.49 14.64 15.43
CA LYS A 194 0.60 14.28 16.55
C LYS A 194 -0.49 13.29 16.11
N PHE A 195 -1.08 13.48 14.92
CA PHE A 195 -2.01 12.51 14.35
C PHE A 195 -1.33 11.14 14.14
N ALA A 196 -0.11 11.11 13.59
CA ALA A 196 0.65 9.87 13.44
C ALA A 196 0.85 9.16 14.80
N ILE A 197 1.19 9.89 15.86
CA ILE A 197 1.30 9.34 17.21
C ILE A 197 -0.03 8.71 17.63
N GLN A 198 -1.14 9.44 17.54
CA GLN A 198 -2.46 8.95 17.94
C GLN A 198 -2.87 7.68 17.18
N PHE A 199 -2.65 7.63 15.86
CA PHE A 199 -3.03 6.48 15.04
C PHE A 199 -2.12 5.27 15.24
N PHE A 200 -0.84 5.48 15.51
CA PHE A 200 0.14 4.39 15.54
C PHE A 200 0.65 4.02 16.94
N GLU A 201 0.25 4.72 17.98
CA GLU A 201 0.65 4.42 19.37
C GLU A 201 -0.04 3.15 19.89
N SER A 202 -1.30 2.95 19.49
CA SER A 202 -2.11 1.80 19.89
C SER A 202 -1.96 0.59 18.95
N VAL A 203 -1.01 0.64 18.01
CA VAL A 203 -0.90 -0.35 16.92
C VAL A 203 0.50 -0.95 16.83
#